data_3edf4fc0be3af4d0de5196fb07a75852
#
_entry.id   3edf4fc0be3af4d0de5196fb07a75852
#
_cell.length_a   1.000
_cell.length_b   1.000
_cell.length_c   1.000
_cell.angle_alpha   90.00
_cell.angle_beta   90.00
_cell.angle_gamma   90.00
#
_symmetry.space_group_name_H-M   'P 1'
#
loop_
_entity.id
_entity.type
_entity.pdbx_description
1 polymer ?
#
loop_
_entity_poly.entity_id
_entity_poly.type
_entity_poly.pdbx_seq_one_letter_code
_entity_poly.pdbx_strand_id
1 'polypeptide(L)'
;MLKVYEWDTGKYLGEIEQARQTYNVVGNMNEYQVTIGETTFGGRPELADSTGIIDYGSLIYIGLQRSRTAREAIKIMTDLVQQYGYYSEGESFTIADPNEIWIMEMIGKGPGIRGAVWVAVRVPDDCISAHANQSRIHQFDMNDKENCMYSPDVVSFAREKGYFNGVNKDFSFSLAYAPLDFGARRFCEARVWSYFNKLSLIHISEPTRPRLI
;
A
#
# COMPACT_ATOMS: atom_id res chain seq x y z
N MET A 1 22.04 -9.57 -12.27
CA MET A 1 21.49 -8.35 -11.64
C MET A 1 20.38 -7.81 -12.54
N LEU A 2 19.31 -7.28 -11.96
CA LEU A 2 18.21 -6.58 -12.64
C LEU A 2 18.41 -5.08 -12.45
N LYS A 3 18.48 -4.33 -13.54
CA LYS A 3 18.53 -2.86 -13.48
C LYS A 3 17.15 -2.30 -13.17
N VAL A 4 17.10 -1.37 -12.25
CA VAL A 4 15.86 -0.70 -11.84
C VAL A 4 15.90 0.75 -12.31
N TYR A 5 14.80 1.18 -12.91
CA TYR A 5 14.59 2.52 -13.40
C TYR A 5 13.31 3.08 -12.78
N GLU A 6 13.29 4.35 -12.46
CA GLU A 6 12.08 5.04 -12.04
C GLU A 6 11.02 4.94 -13.13
N TRP A 7 9.82 4.54 -12.75
CA TRP A 7 8.75 4.22 -13.69
C TRP A 7 8.33 5.40 -14.57
N ASP A 8 8.19 6.58 -13.96
CA ASP A 8 7.68 7.76 -14.66
C ASP A 8 8.69 8.45 -15.55
N THR A 9 9.94 8.50 -15.14
CA THR A 9 10.99 9.28 -15.85
C THR A 9 12.02 8.43 -16.59
N GLY A 10 12.09 7.13 -16.27
CA GLY A 10 13.14 6.25 -16.78
C GLY A 10 14.53 6.51 -16.17
N LYS A 11 14.61 7.29 -15.10
CA LYS A 11 15.87 7.53 -14.39
C LYS A 11 16.41 6.22 -13.81
N TYR A 12 17.67 5.92 -14.06
CA TYR A 12 18.32 4.76 -13.46
C TYR A 12 18.47 4.94 -11.95
N LEU A 13 17.96 3.98 -11.18
CA LEU A 13 17.98 4.01 -9.72
C LEU A 13 19.04 3.06 -9.13
N GLY A 14 19.31 1.93 -9.77
CA GLY A 14 20.26 0.96 -9.27
C GLY A 14 20.06 -0.46 -9.81
N GLU A 15 20.62 -1.43 -9.12
CA GLU A 15 20.49 -2.84 -9.47
C GLU A 15 20.07 -3.67 -8.25
N ILE A 16 19.23 -4.67 -8.50
CA ILE A 16 18.79 -5.64 -7.51
C ILE A 16 19.14 -7.06 -7.95
N GLU A 17 19.05 -8.01 -7.06
CA GLU A 17 19.23 -9.42 -7.39
C GLU A 17 18.13 -9.90 -8.34
N GLN A 18 18.53 -10.53 -9.44
CA GLN A 18 17.60 -11.14 -10.39
C GLN A 18 17.07 -12.45 -9.81
N ALA A 19 15.76 -12.64 -9.81
CA ALA A 19 15.16 -13.91 -9.44
C ALA A 19 15.56 -15.01 -10.44
N ARG A 20 15.72 -16.23 -9.96
CA ARG A 20 16.05 -17.39 -10.82
C ARG A 20 14.94 -17.72 -11.79
N GLN A 21 13.70 -17.47 -11.41
CA GLN A 21 12.49 -17.66 -12.20
C GLN A 21 11.57 -16.47 -12.01
N THR A 22 10.94 -16.04 -13.08
CA THR A 22 9.92 -14.99 -13.06
C THR A 22 8.68 -15.48 -13.79
N TYR A 23 7.53 -14.93 -13.42
CA TYR A 23 6.24 -15.23 -14.02
C TYR A 23 5.90 -14.23 -15.11
N ASN A 24 5.05 -14.65 -16.07
CA ASN A 24 4.57 -13.78 -17.11
C ASN A 24 3.61 -12.72 -16.53
N VAL A 25 3.80 -11.48 -16.94
CA VAL A 25 2.99 -10.33 -16.51
C VAL A 25 2.43 -9.64 -17.74
N VAL A 26 1.14 -9.34 -17.71
CA VAL A 26 0.44 -8.54 -18.71
C VAL A 26 -0.32 -7.42 -18.00
N GLY A 27 0.08 -6.17 -18.25
CA GLY A 27 -0.42 -5.04 -17.48
C GLY A 27 -0.17 -5.23 -15.99
N ASN A 28 -1.23 -5.18 -15.20
CA ASN A 28 -1.18 -5.29 -13.74
C ASN A 28 -1.57 -6.69 -13.22
N MET A 29 -1.46 -7.74 -14.04
CA MET A 29 -1.80 -9.12 -13.67
C MET A 29 -0.71 -10.09 -14.13
N ASN A 30 -0.45 -11.12 -13.34
CA ASN A 30 0.43 -12.23 -13.73
C ASN A 30 -0.34 -13.51 -14.09
N GLU A 31 0.36 -14.53 -14.55
CA GLU A 31 -0.21 -15.83 -14.97
C GLU A 31 -0.90 -16.63 -13.85
N TYR A 32 -0.67 -16.28 -12.59
CA TYR A 32 -1.37 -16.82 -11.42
C TYR A 32 -2.58 -15.98 -11.00
N GLN A 33 -2.97 -15.00 -11.81
CA GLN A 33 -4.08 -14.07 -11.54
C GLN A 33 -3.85 -13.17 -10.32
N VAL A 34 -2.60 -13.01 -9.88
CA VAL A 34 -2.27 -11.96 -8.92
C VAL A 34 -2.35 -10.63 -9.64
N THR A 35 -3.09 -9.68 -9.08
CA THR A 35 -3.23 -8.32 -9.60
C THR A 35 -2.76 -7.30 -8.57
N ILE A 36 -2.09 -6.25 -9.04
CA ILE A 36 -1.67 -5.13 -8.20
C ILE A 36 -2.06 -3.83 -8.88
N GLY A 37 -2.94 -3.06 -8.26
CA GLY A 37 -3.24 -1.67 -8.64
C GLY A 37 -2.78 -0.72 -7.55
N GLU A 38 -2.64 0.56 -7.87
CA GLU A 38 -2.18 1.54 -6.89
C GLU A 38 -2.85 2.92 -7.04
N THR A 39 -2.71 3.75 -6.01
CA THR A 39 -2.86 5.21 -6.05
C THR A 39 -1.88 5.86 -5.08
N THR A 40 -1.14 6.86 -5.56
CA THR A 40 -0.25 7.68 -4.74
C THR A 40 -1.06 8.55 -3.78
N PHE A 41 -0.83 8.45 -2.48
CA PHE A 41 -1.43 9.35 -1.49
C PHE A 41 -0.46 10.46 -1.02
N GLY A 42 0.79 10.42 -1.43
CA GLY A 42 1.82 11.37 -1.01
C GLY A 42 2.21 11.16 0.45
N GLY A 43 1.37 11.60 1.36
CA GLY A 43 1.63 11.53 2.79
C GLY A 43 2.56 12.63 3.29
N ARG A 44 3.39 12.33 4.28
CA ARG A 44 4.35 13.29 4.84
C ARG A 44 5.56 13.45 3.92
N PRO A 45 5.80 14.65 3.35
CA PRO A 45 6.88 14.84 2.36
C PRO A 45 8.27 14.52 2.89
N GLU A 46 8.51 14.72 4.19
CA GLU A 46 9.78 14.42 4.84
C GLU A 46 10.12 12.93 4.91
N LEU A 47 9.17 12.06 4.59
CA LEU A 47 9.35 10.62 4.55
C LEU A 47 9.70 10.08 3.16
N ALA A 48 9.64 10.89 2.12
CA ALA A 48 10.13 10.52 0.80
C ALA A 48 11.65 10.30 0.83
N ASP A 49 12.11 9.15 0.30
CA ASP A 49 13.53 8.79 0.27
C ASP A 49 14.05 8.71 -1.17
N SER A 50 14.80 9.71 -1.58
CA SER A 50 15.45 9.75 -2.90
C SER A 50 16.68 8.85 -3.04
N THR A 51 17.07 8.13 -2.00
CA THR A 51 18.22 7.21 -1.98
C THR A 51 17.83 5.75 -2.14
N GLY A 52 16.55 5.43 -2.03
CA GLY A 52 16.00 4.11 -2.36
C GLY A 52 16.15 3.79 -3.85
N ILE A 53 16.10 2.51 -4.21
CA ILE A 53 16.22 2.09 -5.61
C ILE A 53 14.97 1.35 -6.12
N ILE A 54 13.95 1.18 -5.31
CA ILE A 54 12.67 0.58 -5.70
C ILE A 54 11.58 1.65 -5.65
N ASP A 55 11.08 2.06 -6.81
CA ASP A 55 9.91 2.92 -6.93
C ASP A 55 8.62 2.09 -6.98
N TYR A 56 7.45 2.75 -6.90
CA TYR A 56 6.15 2.09 -6.86
C TYR A 56 5.86 1.22 -8.09
N GLY A 57 6.19 1.71 -9.29
CA GLY A 57 5.93 0.99 -10.53
C GLY A 57 6.81 -0.25 -10.67
N SER A 58 8.12 -0.11 -10.39
CA SER A 58 9.04 -1.26 -10.34
C SER A 58 8.62 -2.26 -9.26
N LEU A 59 8.12 -1.77 -8.12
CA LEU A 59 7.65 -2.64 -7.04
C LEU A 59 6.47 -3.50 -7.46
N ILE A 60 5.48 -2.91 -8.17
CA ILE A 60 4.34 -3.63 -8.74
C ILE A 60 4.83 -4.71 -9.71
N TYR A 61 5.63 -4.30 -10.69
CA TYR A 61 6.06 -5.22 -11.76
C TYR A 61 6.91 -6.37 -11.22
N ILE A 62 7.89 -6.08 -10.35
CA ILE A 62 8.74 -7.10 -9.74
C ILE A 62 7.95 -7.98 -8.78
N GLY A 63 7.01 -7.41 -8.02
CA GLY A 63 6.09 -8.16 -7.17
C GLY A 63 5.27 -9.18 -7.98
N LEU A 64 4.67 -8.76 -9.09
CA LEU A 64 3.93 -9.63 -10.01
C LEU A 64 4.80 -10.72 -10.64
N GLN A 65 6.03 -10.39 -11.03
CA GLN A 65 6.97 -11.37 -11.60
C GLN A 65 7.39 -12.46 -10.63
N ARG A 66 7.24 -12.27 -9.32
CA ARG A 66 7.81 -13.14 -8.29
C ARG A 66 6.78 -13.81 -7.38
N SER A 67 5.49 -13.45 -7.47
CA SER A 67 4.43 -13.94 -6.58
C SER A 67 3.41 -14.84 -7.28
N ARG A 68 2.80 -15.74 -6.52
CA ARG A 68 1.68 -16.62 -6.93
C ARG A 68 0.39 -16.33 -6.19
N THR A 69 0.48 -15.59 -5.08
CA THR A 69 -0.66 -15.21 -4.24
C THR A 69 -0.53 -13.76 -3.80
N ALA A 70 -1.63 -13.15 -3.37
CA ALA A 70 -1.64 -11.80 -2.84
C ALA A 70 -0.69 -11.67 -1.61
N ARG A 71 -0.68 -12.64 -0.71
CA ARG A 71 0.22 -12.65 0.47
C ARG A 71 1.69 -12.76 0.09
N GLU A 72 2.02 -13.58 -0.91
CA GLU A 72 3.40 -13.64 -1.44
C GLU A 72 3.80 -12.30 -2.06
N ALA A 73 2.90 -11.63 -2.79
CA ALA A 73 3.16 -10.31 -3.35
C ALA A 73 3.48 -9.29 -2.26
N ILE A 74 2.65 -9.20 -1.21
CA ILE A 74 2.89 -8.31 -0.06
C ILE A 74 4.26 -8.58 0.55
N LYS A 75 4.58 -9.86 0.81
CA LYS A 75 5.88 -10.22 1.40
C LYS A 75 7.04 -9.82 0.50
N ILE A 76 6.98 -10.13 -0.79
CA ILE A 76 8.04 -9.81 -1.76
C ILE A 76 8.23 -8.30 -1.87
N MET A 77 7.14 -7.53 -2.00
CA MET A 77 7.20 -6.08 -2.10
C MET A 77 7.83 -5.45 -0.85
N THR A 78 7.44 -5.90 0.32
CA THR A 78 7.98 -5.38 1.60
C THR A 78 9.41 -5.80 1.86
N ASP A 79 9.81 -7.03 1.50
CA ASP A 79 11.20 -7.51 1.58
C ASP A 79 12.12 -6.71 0.63
N LEU A 80 11.67 -6.45 -0.61
CA LEU A 80 12.42 -5.64 -1.58
C LEU A 80 12.67 -4.22 -1.07
N VAL A 81 11.63 -3.58 -0.56
CA VAL A 81 11.74 -2.23 0.02
C VAL A 81 12.67 -2.21 1.23
N GLN A 82 12.57 -3.21 2.11
CA GLN A 82 13.45 -3.33 3.26
C GLN A 82 14.93 -3.51 2.85
N GLN A 83 15.17 -4.26 1.80
CA GLN A 83 16.53 -4.57 1.34
C GLN A 83 17.15 -3.44 0.51
N TYR A 84 16.35 -2.80 -0.36
CA TYR A 84 16.86 -1.88 -1.38
C TYR A 84 16.42 -0.43 -1.20
N GLY A 85 15.54 -0.13 -0.23
CA GLY A 85 14.97 1.20 0.00
C GLY A 85 13.82 1.51 -0.94
N TYR A 86 12.96 2.44 -0.54
CA TYR A 86 11.74 2.83 -1.22
C TYR A 86 11.84 4.25 -1.78
N TYR A 87 11.81 4.37 -3.10
CA TYR A 87 12.05 5.63 -3.85
C TYR A 87 10.74 6.34 -4.23
N SER A 88 9.65 6.14 -3.56
CA SER A 88 8.39 6.83 -3.88
C SER A 88 7.83 7.58 -2.69
N GLU A 89 6.82 8.39 -2.95
CA GLU A 89 5.94 8.95 -1.93
C GLU A 89 5.08 7.84 -1.30
N GLY A 90 4.10 8.20 -0.48
CA GLY A 90 3.18 7.22 0.08
C GLY A 90 2.23 6.64 -0.96
N GLU A 91 2.07 5.31 -0.96
CA GLU A 91 1.26 4.56 -1.92
C GLU A 91 0.25 3.63 -1.24
N SER A 92 -0.95 3.60 -1.80
CA SER A 92 -1.97 2.58 -1.51
C SER A 92 -2.00 1.57 -2.63
N PHE A 93 -1.74 0.30 -2.31
CA PHE A 93 -1.81 -0.83 -3.25
C PHE A 93 -3.06 -1.65 -2.99
N THR A 94 -3.84 -1.96 -4.04
CA THR A 94 -4.81 -3.06 -4.01
C THR A 94 -4.12 -4.30 -4.58
N ILE A 95 -4.01 -5.35 -3.78
CA ILE A 95 -3.35 -6.60 -4.14
C ILE A 95 -4.37 -7.72 -4.03
N ALA A 96 -4.64 -8.42 -5.13
CA ALA A 96 -5.65 -9.48 -5.16
C ALA A 96 -5.14 -10.73 -5.86
N ASP A 97 -5.68 -11.85 -5.45
CA ASP A 97 -5.62 -13.13 -6.16
C ASP A 97 -7.03 -13.74 -6.24
N PRO A 98 -7.24 -14.95 -6.81
CA PRO A 98 -8.56 -15.56 -6.90
C PRO A 98 -9.29 -15.82 -5.56
N ASN A 99 -8.60 -15.72 -4.43
CA ASN A 99 -9.13 -16.11 -3.12
C ASN A 99 -9.31 -14.94 -2.16
N GLU A 100 -8.48 -13.87 -2.29
CA GLU A 100 -8.47 -12.78 -1.33
C GLU A 100 -8.03 -11.45 -1.94
N ILE A 101 -8.46 -10.35 -1.31
CA ILE A 101 -8.11 -8.98 -1.67
C ILE A 101 -7.50 -8.30 -0.45
N TRP A 102 -6.41 -7.56 -0.67
CA TRP A 102 -5.71 -6.78 0.33
C TRP A 102 -5.57 -5.32 -0.10
N ILE A 103 -5.72 -4.42 0.86
CA ILE A 103 -5.24 -3.04 0.72
C ILE A 103 -3.95 -2.94 1.53
N MET A 104 -2.86 -2.54 0.88
CA MET A 104 -1.59 -2.25 1.54
C MET A 104 -1.24 -0.79 1.36
N GLU A 105 -0.93 -0.11 2.46
CA GLU A 105 -0.45 1.26 2.45
C GLU A 105 1.00 1.31 2.94
N MET A 106 1.84 2.05 2.22
CA MET A 106 3.28 2.10 2.45
C MET A 106 3.80 3.52 2.26
N ILE A 107 4.75 3.92 3.09
CA ILE A 107 5.49 5.18 2.93
C ILE A 107 6.94 5.00 3.43
N GLY A 108 7.88 5.68 2.81
CA GLY A 108 9.29 5.65 3.21
C GLY A 108 9.52 6.14 4.64
N LYS A 109 10.76 6.09 5.07
CA LYS A 109 11.19 6.54 6.42
C LYS A 109 11.99 7.84 6.39
N GLY A 110 12.11 8.44 5.20
CA GLY A 110 12.92 9.63 4.95
C GLY A 110 14.37 9.33 4.58
N PRO A 111 15.09 10.34 4.12
CA PRO A 111 16.43 10.19 3.59
C PRO A 111 17.39 9.51 4.56
N GLY A 112 18.12 8.51 4.06
CA GLY A 112 19.14 7.78 4.84
C GLY A 112 18.61 6.67 5.74
N ILE A 113 17.28 6.47 5.84
CA ILE A 113 16.68 5.37 6.60
C ILE A 113 16.06 4.38 5.61
N ARG A 114 16.76 3.27 5.39
CA ARG A 114 16.32 2.24 4.44
C ARG A 114 15.04 1.56 4.90
N GLY A 115 14.17 1.22 3.93
CA GLY A 115 12.92 0.55 4.19
C GLY A 115 11.71 1.50 4.14
N ALA A 116 10.58 0.98 4.55
CA ALA A 116 9.31 1.71 4.65
C ALA A 116 8.54 1.28 5.90
N VAL A 117 7.62 2.11 6.34
CA VAL A 117 6.53 1.68 7.22
C VAL A 117 5.32 1.34 6.36
N TRP A 118 4.64 0.26 6.71
CA TRP A 118 3.53 -0.22 5.93
C TRP A 118 2.54 -1.01 6.78
N VAL A 119 1.32 -1.10 6.30
CA VAL A 119 0.25 -1.95 6.82
C VAL A 119 -0.55 -2.51 5.66
N ALA A 120 -0.93 -3.78 5.74
CA ALA A 120 -1.81 -4.44 4.79
C ALA A 120 -2.99 -5.06 5.55
N VAL A 121 -4.20 -4.80 5.07
CA VAL A 121 -5.44 -5.31 5.66
C VAL A 121 -6.23 -6.06 4.59
N ARG A 122 -6.66 -7.28 4.92
CA ARG A 122 -7.53 -8.07 4.05
C ARG A 122 -8.92 -7.43 3.99
N VAL A 123 -9.45 -7.30 2.79
CA VAL A 123 -10.84 -6.87 2.59
C VAL A 123 -11.74 -8.08 2.87
N PRO A 124 -12.69 -8.01 3.81
CA PRO A 124 -13.62 -9.11 4.05
C PRO A 124 -14.46 -9.43 2.82
N ASP A 125 -14.88 -10.70 2.68
CA ASP A 125 -15.54 -11.19 1.47
C ASP A 125 -16.93 -10.54 1.22
N ASP A 126 -17.55 -10.00 2.27
CA ASP A 126 -18.82 -9.26 2.22
C ASP A 126 -18.66 -7.73 2.13
N CYS A 127 -17.43 -7.26 1.91
CA CYS A 127 -17.11 -5.84 1.87
C CYS A 127 -16.63 -5.39 0.49
N ILE A 128 -16.74 -4.10 0.26
CA ILE A 128 -16.12 -3.40 -0.86
C ILE A 128 -15.15 -2.36 -0.33
N SER A 129 -14.08 -2.13 -1.04
CA SER A 129 -13.10 -1.10 -0.71
C SER A 129 -12.77 -0.23 -1.93
N ALA A 130 -12.33 0.98 -1.70
CA ALA A 130 -11.84 1.88 -2.72
C ALA A 130 -10.87 2.90 -2.10
N HIS A 131 -9.87 3.29 -2.86
CA HIS A 131 -8.96 4.38 -2.51
C HIS A 131 -8.75 5.30 -3.73
N ALA A 132 -8.42 6.54 -3.48
CA ALA A 132 -8.25 7.55 -4.51
C ALA A 132 -7.30 8.65 -4.06
N ASN A 133 -5.99 8.36 -4.07
CA ASN A 133 -4.91 9.28 -3.70
C ASN A 133 -5.02 9.82 -2.25
N GLN A 134 -5.51 9.00 -1.33
CA GLN A 134 -5.48 9.26 0.11
C GLN A 134 -5.38 7.93 0.86
N SER A 135 -4.53 7.89 1.89
CA SER A 135 -4.43 6.75 2.81
C SER A 135 -5.75 6.55 3.56
N ARG A 136 -6.23 5.33 3.65
CA ARG A 136 -7.53 4.98 4.20
C ARG A 136 -7.49 4.01 5.35
N ILE A 137 -6.36 3.34 5.59
CA ILE A 137 -6.22 2.45 6.72
C ILE A 137 -6.05 3.29 7.99
N HIS A 138 -7.12 3.35 8.78
CA HIS A 138 -7.10 4.00 10.09
C HIS A 138 -6.56 3.04 11.14
N GLN A 139 -7.43 2.53 12.00
CA GLN A 139 -7.10 1.54 13.01
C GLN A 139 -7.15 0.13 12.40
N PHE A 140 -6.27 -0.73 12.85
CA PHE A 140 -6.20 -2.12 12.43
C PHE A 140 -5.86 -3.01 13.63
N ASP A 141 -6.33 -4.26 13.61
CA ASP A 141 -6.07 -5.20 14.70
C ASP A 141 -4.68 -5.84 14.55
N MET A 142 -3.74 -5.40 15.36
CA MET A 142 -2.36 -5.92 15.39
C MET A 142 -2.28 -7.38 15.86
N ASN A 143 -3.34 -7.93 16.43
CA ASN A 143 -3.39 -9.32 16.90
C ASN A 143 -3.98 -10.27 15.84
N ASP A 144 -4.72 -9.74 14.87
CA ASP A 144 -5.28 -10.51 13.77
C ASP A 144 -4.21 -10.81 12.70
N LYS A 145 -3.45 -11.88 12.91
CA LYS A 145 -2.37 -12.30 12.00
C LYS A 145 -2.89 -12.90 10.69
N GLU A 146 -4.15 -13.24 10.62
CA GLU A 146 -4.78 -13.76 9.41
C GLU A 146 -5.16 -12.64 8.45
N ASN A 147 -5.71 -11.55 8.96
CA ASN A 147 -6.26 -10.47 8.15
C ASN A 147 -5.46 -9.16 8.22
N CYS A 148 -4.36 -9.13 8.97
CA CYS A 148 -3.52 -7.94 9.10
C CYS A 148 -2.02 -8.28 9.09
N MET A 149 -1.28 -7.60 8.24
CA MET A 149 0.19 -7.62 8.18
C MET A 149 0.71 -6.19 8.28
N TYR A 150 1.86 -5.98 8.92
CA TYR A 150 2.41 -4.63 9.09
C TYR A 150 3.92 -4.67 9.39
N SER A 151 4.62 -3.57 9.11
CA SER A 151 6.03 -3.44 9.46
C SER A 151 6.20 -3.41 10.99
N PRO A 152 7.19 -4.14 11.54
CA PRO A 152 7.35 -4.26 13.00
C PRO A 152 7.46 -2.93 13.74
N ASP A 153 7.93 -1.91 13.04
CA ASP A 153 8.19 -0.58 13.56
C ASP A 153 7.12 0.47 13.20
N VAL A 154 5.99 0.07 12.61
CA VAL A 154 4.94 0.99 12.15
C VAL A 154 4.44 1.96 13.24
N VAL A 155 4.37 1.52 14.49
CA VAL A 155 3.95 2.38 15.61
C VAL A 155 5.14 3.06 16.29
N SER A 156 6.24 2.34 16.51
CA SER A 156 7.42 2.90 17.18
C SER A 156 8.06 4.02 16.37
N PHE A 157 8.13 3.87 15.05
CA PHE A 157 8.62 4.91 14.16
C PHE A 157 7.73 6.17 14.19
N ALA A 158 6.40 6.00 14.21
CA ALA A 158 5.49 7.14 14.36
C ALA A 158 5.69 7.89 15.69
N ARG A 159 5.96 7.15 16.78
CA ARG A 159 6.28 7.77 18.08
C ARG A 159 7.61 8.50 18.05
N GLU A 160 8.65 7.90 17.50
CA GLU A 160 9.98 8.51 17.34
C GLU A 160 9.91 9.83 16.57
N LYS A 161 9.09 9.87 15.53
CA LYS A 161 8.88 11.09 14.71
C LYS A 161 7.89 12.09 15.33
N GLY A 162 7.26 11.75 16.44
CA GLY A 162 6.25 12.63 17.09
C GLY A 162 4.90 12.67 16.35
N TYR A 163 4.63 11.73 15.46
CA TYR A 163 3.36 11.65 14.73
C TYR A 163 2.25 10.99 15.54
N PHE A 164 2.62 10.25 16.58
CA PHE A 164 1.69 9.55 17.45
C PHE A 164 2.27 9.40 18.87
N ASN A 165 1.44 9.61 19.91
CA ASN A 165 1.82 9.45 21.32
C ASN A 165 0.82 8.67 22.17
N GLY A 166 -0.18 8.04 21.54
CA GLY A 166 -1.23 7.26 22.20
C GLY A 166 -0.84 5.80 22.51
N VAL A 167 -1.81 5.02 22.96
CA VAL A 167 -1.67 3.56 23.12
C VAL A 167 -1.84 2.85 21.78
N ASN A 168 -1.20 1.68 21.60
CA ASN A 168 -1.16 1.00 20.29
C ASN A 168 -2.54 0.76 19.67
N LYS A 169 -3.55 0.44 20.48
CA LYS A 169 -4.93 0.18 19.99
C LYS A 169 -5.58 1.39 19.32
N ASP A 170 -5.11 2.59 19.62
CA ASP A 170 -5.64 3.85 19.07
C ASP A 170 -4.80 4.35 17.89
N PHE A 171 -3.78 3.58 17.48
CA PHE A 171 -2.92 3.95 16.37
C PHE A 171 -3.70 3.91 15.05
N SER A 172 -3.58 4.98 14.28
CA SER A 172 -4.13 5.09 12.93
C SER A 172 -3.00 5.36 11.94
N PHE A 173 -2.82 4.47 10.97
CA PHE A 173 -1.80 4.63 9.94
C PHE A 173 -2.01 5.92 9.15
N SER A 174 -3.22 6.13 8.65
CA SER A 174 -3.58 7.31 7.88
C SER A 174 -3.33 8.61 8.64
N LEU A 175 -3.77 8.71 9.90
CA LEU A 175 -3.57 9.93 10.70
C LEU A 175 -2.08 10.19 11.01
N ALA A 176 -1.31 9.14 11.23
CA ALA A 176 0.11 9.26 11.53
C ALA A 176 0.92 9.67 10.29
N TYR A 177 0.70 9.01 9.14
CA TYR A 177 1.58 9.11 7.98
C TYR A 177 1.02 9.93 6.81
N ALA A 178 -0.29 10.09 6.72
CA ALA A 178 -0.97 10.84 5.66
C ALA A 178 -2.16 11.64 6.20
N PRO A 179 -1.93 12.63 7.10
CA PRO A 179 -3.02 13.40 7.69
C PRO A 179 -3.82 14.11 6.62
N LEU A 180 -5.14 14.05 6.76
CA LEU A 180 -6.10 14.54 5.79
C LEU A 180 -6.09 16.08 5.74
N ASP A 181 -5.69 16.64 4.63
CA ASP A 181 -5.75 18.08 4.35
C ASP A 181 -7.01 18.50 3.56
N PHE A 182 -7.10 19.77 3.21
CA PHE A 182 -8.23 20.29 2.43
C PHE A 182 -8.27 19.71 1.00
N GLY A 183 -7.13 19.56 0.36
CA GLY A 183 -7.01 18.97 -0.99
C GLY A 183 -7.46 17.51 -1.02
N ALA A 184 -6.98 16.73 -0.06
CA ALA A 184 -7.34 15.35 0.11
C ALA A 184 -8.85 15.16 0.33
N ARG A 185 -9.48 15.99 1.19
CA ARG A 185 -10.94 15.95 1.40
C ARG A 185 -11.70 16.24 0.11
N ARG A 186 -11.32 17.28 -0.61
CA ARG A 186 -12.05 17.77 -1.79
C ARG A 186 -11.84 16.91 -3.03
N PHE A 187 -10.60 16.45 -3.28
CA PHE A 187 -10.24 15.82 -4.55
C PHE A 187 -10.04 14.31 -4.44
N CYS A 188 -9.73 13.79 -3.26
CA CYS A 188 -9.49 12.38 -3.03
C CYS A 188 -10.72 11.72 -2.40
N GLU A 189 -11.07 12.10 -1.18
CA GLU A 189 -12.19 11.50 -0.45
C GLU A 189 -13.56 11.70 -1.14
N ALA A 190 -13.77 12.82 -1.82
CA ALA A 190 -15.00 13.04 -2.58
C ALA A 190 -15.19 12.02 -3.72
N ARG A 191 -14.12 11.53 -4.34
CA ARG A 191 -14.19 10.47 -5.37
C ARG A 191 -14.61 9.13 -4.76
N VAL A 192 -14.03 8.76 -3.63
CA VAL A 192 -14.38 7.54 -2.90
C VAL A 192 -15.83 7.63 -2.39
N TRP A 193 -16.23 8.78 -1.82
CA TRP A 193 -17.61 9.01 -1.42
C TRP A 193 -18.59 8.86 -2.59
N SER A 194 -18.27 9.44 -3.75
CA SER A 194 -19.11 9.33 -4.95
C SER A 194 -19.26 7.89 -5.43
N TYR A 195 -18.17 7.11 -5.37
CA TYR A 195 -18.17 5.69 -5.72
C TYR A 195 -19.09 4.89 -4.78
N PHE A 196 -18.89 5.00 -3.48
CA PHE A 196 -19.71 4.30 -2.50
C PHE A 196 -21.18 4.74 -2.53
N ASN A 197 -21.45 6.03 -2.74
CA ASN A 197 -22.81 6.54 -2.86
C ASN A 197 -23.57 5.93 -4.06
N LYS A 198 -22.89 5.73 -5.19
CA LYS A 198 -23.47 5.08 -6.37
C LYS A 198 -23.71 3.58 -6.14
N LEU A 199 -22.81 2.87 -5.50
CA LEU A 199 -22.95 1.46 -5.17
C LEU A 199 -24.04 1.24 -4.11
N SER A 200 -24.12 2.10 -3.10
CA SER A 200 -25.15 2.07 -2.07
C SER A 200 -26.56 2.25 -2.63
N LEU A 201 -26.72 3.04 -3.70
CA LEU A 201 -28.02 3.20 -4.38
C LEU A 201 -28.52 1.92 -5.06
N ILE A 202 -27.63 0.99 -5.40
CA ILE A 202 -27.99 -0.32 -5.97
C ILE A 202 -28.53 -1.26 -4.88
N HIS A 203 -28.16 -1.05 -3.61
CA HIS A 203 -28.49 -1.88 -2.46
C HIS A 203 -29.52 -1.26 -1.49
N ILE A 204 -30.25 -0.23 -1.92
CA ILE A 204 -31.27 0.45 -1.08
C ILE A 204 -32.41 -0.48 -0.63
N SER A 205 -32.57 -1.64 -1.22
CA SER A 205 -33.58 -2.64 -0.82
C SER A 205 -33.13 -3.60 0.30
N GLU A 206 -31.88 -3.53 0.75
CA GLU A 206 -31.35 -4.41 1.79
C GLU A 206 -30.70 -3.63 2.94
N PRO A 207 -31.01 -3.93 4.22
CA PRO A 207 -30.54 -3.13 5.38
C PRO A 207 -29.07 -3.36 5.77
N THR A 208 -28.28 -4.04 4.97
CA THR A 208 -26.85 -4.25 5.24
C THR A 208 -26.03 -3.07 4.73
N ARG A 209 -25.65 -2.19 5.65
CA ARG A 209 -24.67 -1.14 5.34
C ARG A 209 -23.33 -1.79 4.96
N PRO A 210 -22.74 -1.46 3.79
CA PRO A 210 -21.36 -1.85 3.51
C PRO A 210 -20.47 -1.36 4.65
N ARG A 211 -19.68 -2.24 5.25
CA ARG A 211 -18.66 -1.82 6.18
C ARG A 211 -17.57 -1.14 5.37
N LEU A 212 -17.40 0.15 5.58
CA LEU A 212 -16.31 0.93 5.00
C LEU A 212 -15.03 0.58 5.77
N ILE A 213 -14.06 0.05 5.06
CA ILE A 213 -12.66 -0.07 5.51
C ILE A 213 -11.87 1.03 4.83
#